data_26f2f0ce12bd4343b3be7912529669b0
#
_entry.id   26f2f0ce12bd4343b3be7912529669b0
#
_cell.length_a   1.000
_cell.length_b   1.000
_cell.length_c   1.000
_cell.angle_alpha   90.00
_cell.angle_beta   90.00
_cell.angle_gamma   90.00
#
_symmetry.space_group_name_H-M   'P 1'
#
loop_
_entity.id
_entity.type
_entity.pdbx_description
1 polymer ?
#
loop_
_entity_poly.entity_id
_entity_poly.type
_entity_poly.pdbx_seq_one_letter_code
_entity_poly.pdbx_strand_id
1 'polypeptide(L)'
;MLRAAALVAVGGTAVPLTGCDLLDRGDDPDPGPDPLEPLAAESAALADRHRAAIAADPSLADRLTPIADAHRAHAAELRRVIGRPARSTTPAGGPTAPTGAGQAGSLAELRRAEQTGRENAAKACAAAPPGRAALLGSIAAARATHVEALT
;
A
#
# COMPACT_ATOMS: atom_id res chain seq x y z
N MET A 1 -48.18 50.81 -8.52
CA MET A 1 -49.45 50.51 -7.84
C MET A 1 -49.40 49.08 -7.33
N LEU A 2 -49.73 48.90 -6.02
CA LEU A 2 -50.17 47.69 -5.28
C LEU A 2 -49.24 46.44 -5.33
N ARG A 3 -48.53 46.13 -4.26
CA ARG A 3 -48.85 45.50 -2.96
C ARG A 3 -49.55 44.13 -3.09
N ALA A 4 -48.83 43.08 -2.72
CA ALA A 4 -49.39 42.02 -1.90
C ALA A 4 -48.21 41.29 -1.18
N ALA A 5 -48.21 41.42 0.13
CA ALA A 5 -47.39 40.62 1.06
C ALA A 5 -48.05 39.27 1.26
N ALA A 6 -47.30 38.17 1.23
CA ALA A 6 -47.74 36.88 1.74
C ALA A 6 -46.72 36.39 2.76
N LEU A 7 -47.10 36.49 4.02
CA LEU A 7 -46.49 35.83 5.16
C LEU A 7 -46.79 34.33 5.07
N VAL A 8 -45.78 33.49 4.99
CA VAL A 8 -45.94 32.05 5.21
C VAL A 8 -45.13 31.64 6.42
N ALA A 9 -45.85 31.00 7.32
CA ALA A 9 -45.48 30.62 8.68
C ALA A 9 -44.28 29.68 8.73
N VAL A 10 -43.43 29.95 9.71
CA VAL A 10 -42.36 29.08 10.19
C VAL A 10 -42.97 27.87 10.90
N GLY A 11 -43.01 26.73 10.22
CA GLY A 11 -43.27 25.44 10.82
C GLY A 11 -41.95 24.86 11.31
N GLY A 12 -41.64 25.03 12.59
CA GLY A 12 -40.51 24.37 13.23
C GLY A 12 -40.75 22.87 13.36
N THR A 13 -40.09 22.08 12.52
CA THR A 13 -39.94 20.65 12.76
C THR A 13 -38.73 20.45 13.66
N ALA A 14 -38.99 20.18 14.94
CA ALA A 14 -37.99 19.66 15.87
C ALA A 14 -37.54 18.30 15.36
N VAL A 15 -36.35 18.24 14.80
CA VAL A 15 -35.65 16.97 14.51
C VAL A 15 -35.17 16.44 15.86
N PRO A 16 -35.65 15.26 16.32
CA PRO A 16 -35.08 14.65 17.50
C PRO A 16 -33.63 14.28 17.20
N LEU A 17 -32.70 14.94 17.88
CA LEU A 17 -31.33 14.50 17.97
C LEU A 17 -31.30 13.20 18.80
N THR A 18 -31.50 12.07 18.13
CA THR A 18 -31.23 10.75 18.71
C THR A 18 -29.72 10.57 18.82
N GLY A 19 -29.18 11.11 19.89
CA GLY A 19 -27.77 10.93 20.28
C GLY A 19 -27.51 9.56 20.91
N CYS A 20 -27.87 8.46 20.23
CA CYS A 20 -27.66 7.10 20.72
C CYS A 20 -26.64 6.29 19.90
N ASP A 21 -25.96 6.91 18.93
CA ASP A 21 -25.00 6.18 18.09
C ASP A 21 -23.59 6.12 18.69
N LEU A 22 -23.41 6.69 19.89
CA LEU A 22 -22.09 6.71 20.57
C LEU A 22 -21.85 5.48 21.46
N LEU A 23 -22.87 4.63 21.66
CA LEU A 23 -22.77 3.43 22.52
C LEU A 23 -22.98 2.13 21.75
N ASP A 24 -23.35 2.18 20.48
CA ASP A 24 -23.43 1.01 19.59
C ASP A 24 -22.06 0.76 18.94
N ARG A 25 -21.05 0.55 19.80
CA ARG A 25 -19.79 -0.14 19.43
C ARG A 25 -20.03 -1.65 19.55
N GLY A 26 -21.21 -2.11 19.17
CA GLY A 26 -21.56 -3.49 19.08
C GLY A 26 -21.11 -4.05 17.75
N ASP A 27 -20.11 -4.95 17.77
CA ASP A 27 -19.91 -6.07 16.87
C ASP A 27 -19.96 -5.80 15.34
N ASP A 28 -19.43 -4.66 14.86
CA ASP A 28 -19.01 -4.62 13.48
C ASP A 28 -17.94 -5.71 13.30
N PRO A 29 -18.16 -6.70 12.43
CA PRO A 29 -17.17 -7.75 12.19
C PRO A 29 -15.86 -7.06 11.82
N ASP A 30 -14.78 -7.47 12.50
CA ASP A 30 -13.42 -6.96 12.24
C ASP A 30 -13.22 -6.90 10.72
N PRO A 31 -13.03 -5.72 10.12
CA PRO A 31 -12.83 -5.64 8.69
C PRO A 31 -11.60 -6.48 8.35
N GLY A 32 -11.83 -7.56 7.64
CA GLY A 32 -10.77 -8.50 7.25
C GLY A 32 -9.54 -7.82 6.66
N PRO A 33 -8.45 -8.55 6.37
CA PRO A 33 -7.22 -7.98 5.85
C PRO A 33 -7.47 -7.13 4.61
N ASP A 34 -6.89 -5.92 4.55
CA ASP A 34 -7.03 -5.06 3.37
C ASP A 34 -6.42 -5.76 2.13
N PRO A 35 -7.10 -5.77 0.98
CA PRO A 35 -6.60 -6.41 -0.26
C PRO A 35 -5.23 -5.93 -0.72
N LEU A 36 -4.74 -4.78 -0.26
CA LEU A 36 -3.42 -4.24 -0.58
C LEU A 36 -2.30 -4.75 0.34
N GLU A 37 -2.62 -5.45 1.44
CA GLU A 37 -1.59 -5.98 2.35
C GLU A 37 -0.58 -6.91 1.65
N PRO A 38 -1.00 -7.84 0.79
CA PRO A 38 -0.04 -8.68 0.07
C PRO A 38 0.91 -7.87 -0.81
N LEU A 39 0.43 -6.81 -1.48
CA LEU A 39 1.24 -5.96 -2.33
C LEU A 39 2.24 -5.10 -1.53
N ALA A 40 1.83 -4.65 -0.33
CA ALA A 40 2.73 -3.93 0.58
C ALA A 40 3.83 -4.86 1.12
N ALA A 41 3.50 -6.10 1.45
CA ALA A 41 4.46 -7.11 1.88
C ALA A 41 5.42 -7.50 0.75
N GLU A 42 4.92 -7.70 -0.46
CA GLU A 42 5.71 -7.99 -1.65
C GLU A 42 6.70 -6.86 -1.96
N SER A 43 6.26 -5.60 -1.89
CA SER A 43 7.16 -4.45 -2.08
C SER A 43 8.29 -4.43 -1.03
N ALA A 44 7.99 -4.70 0.23
CA ALA A 44 9.01 -4.79 1.27
C ALA A 44 10.01 -5.94 0.99
N ALA A 45 9.51 -7.12 0.61
CA ALA A 45 10.34 -8.26 0.29
C ALA A 45 11.25 -8.01 -0.92
N LEU A 46 10.77 -7.31 -1.97
CA LEU A 46 11.58 -6.91 -3.11
C LEU A 46 12.70 -5.96 -2.68
N ALA A 47 12.42 -4.96 -1.83
CA ALA A 47 13.46 -4.08 -1.29
C ALA A 47 14.58 -4.85 -0.59
N ASP A 48 14.20 -5.84 0.22
CA ASP A 48 15.17 -6.66 0.96
C ASP A 48 15.99 -7.57 0.03
N ARG A 49 15.38 -8.14 -1.01
CA ARG A 49 16.10 -8.95 -2.03
C ARG A 49 17.14 -8.13 -2.80
N HIS A 50 16.81 -6.91 -3.21
CA HIS A 50 17.77 -6.02 -3.88
C HIS A 50 18.93 -5.67 -2.95
N ARG A 51 18.67 -5.40 -1.66
CA ARG A 51 19.74 -5.16 -0.68
C ARG A 51 20.61 -6.36 -0.43
N ALA A 52 20.03 -7.55 -0.36
CA ALA A 52 20.80 -8.78 -0.24
C ALA A 52 21.73 -8.99 -1.43
N ALA A 53 21.27 -8.66 -2.65
CA ALA A 53 22.10 -8.72 -3.85
C ALA A 53 23.26 -7.71 -3.81
N ILE A 54 23.02 -6.47 -3.34
CA ILE A 54 24.07 -5.47 -3.13
C ILE A 54 25.10 -5.94 -2.08
N ALA A 55 24.63 -6.56 -0.99
CA ALA A 55 25.50 -7.07 0.05
C ALA A 55 26.40 -8.21 -0.46
N ALA A 56 25.90 -9.03 -1.39
CA ALA A 56 26.65 -10.12 -2.01
C ALA A 56 27.62 -9.62 -3.11
N ASP A 57 27.21 -8.59 -3.84
CA ASP A 57 28.02 -7.94 -4.88
C ASP A 57 27.88 -6.42 -4.80
N PRO A 58 28.79 -5.73 -4.10
CA PRO A 58 28.76 -4.28 -3.95
C PRO A 58 28.88 -3.50 -5.28
N SER A 59 29.35 -4.11 -6.35
CA SER A 59 29.43 -3.46 -7.66
C SER A 59 28.05 -3.16 -8.26
N LEU A 60 27.00 -3.82 -7.75
CA LEU A 60 25.62 -3.61 -8.14
C LEU A 60 24.93 -2.43 -7.40
N ALA A 61 25.64 -1.79 -6.46
CA ALA A 61 25.03 -0.80 -5.58
C ALA A 61 24.39 0.37 -6.33
N ASP A 62 25.10 0.97 -7.28
CA ASP A 62 24.60 2.12 -8.05
C ASP A 62 23.32 1.79 -8.84
N ARG A 63 23.23 0.53 -9.29
CA ARG A 63 22.08 0.05 -10.08
C ARG A 63 20.90 -0.35 -9.21
N LEU A 64 21.15 -1.07 -8.10
CA LEU A 64 20.08 -1.70 -7.31
C LEU A 64 19.57 -0.83 -6.15
N THR A 65 20.37 0.12 -5.65
CA THR A 65 19.95 0.99 -4.53
C THR A 65 18.69 1.80 -4.87
N PRO A 66 18.61 2.49 -6.02
CA PRO A 66 17.40 3.25 -6.34
C PRO A 66 16.16 2.35 -6.46
N ILE A 67 16.31 1.12 -6.95
CA ILE A 67 15.21 0.16 -7.06
C ILE A 67 14.77 -0.30 -5.66
N ALA A 68 15.70 -0.64 -4.78
CA ALA A 68 15.41 -1.03 -3.39
C ALA A 68 14.68 0.09 -2.62
N ASP A 69 15.10 1.34 -2.83
CA ASP A 69 14.49 2.49 -2.16
C ASP A 69 13.09 2.80 -2.72
N ALA A 70 12.87 2.65 -4.03
CA ALA A 70 11.55 2.74 -4.64
C ALA A 70 10.58 1.71 -4.05
N HIS A 71 11.00 0.47 -3.89
CA HIS A 71 10.17 -0.57 -3.27
C HIS A 71 9.86 -0.28 -1.80
N ARG A 72 10.80 0.27 -1.05
CA ARG A 72 10.55 0.71 0.33
C ARG A 72 9.50 1.82 0.38
N ALA A 73 9.60 2.80 -0.53
CA ALA A 73 8.63 3.86 -0.65
C ALA A 73 7.24 3.33 -1.03
N HIS A 74 7.15 2.40 -1.98
CA HIS A 74 5.90 1.74 -2.36
C HIS A 74 5.26 1.00 -1.17
N ALA A 75 6.04 0.23 -0.41
CA ALA A 75 5.56 -0.47 0.77
C ALA A 75 5.04 0.50 1.85
N ALA A 76 5.72 1.62 2.07
CA ALA A 76 5.32 2.63 3.02
C ALA A 76 4.01 3.32 2.60
N GLU A 77 3.89 3.69 1.33
CA GLU A 77 2.70 4.36 0.80
C GLU A 77 1.47 3.44 0.79
N LEU A 78 1.64 2.18 0.42
CA LEU A 78 0.57 1.18 0.50
C LEU A 78 0.07 1.02 1.93
N ARG A 79 0.98 0.90 2.93
CA ARG A 79 0.60 0.83 4.35
C ARG A 79 -0.13 2.08 4.82
N ARG A 80 0.29 3.26 4.35
CA ARG A 80 -0.39 4.52 4.65
C ARG A 80 -1.84 4.52 4.15
N VAL A 81 -2.07 4.05 2.92
CA VAL A 81 -3.41 3.95 2.31
C VAL A 81 -4.28 2.89 2.98
N ILE A 82 -3.68 1.83 3.49
CA ILE A 82 -4.36 0.79 4.30
C ILE A 82 -4.75 1.36 5.69
N GLY A 83 -4.15 2.47 6.13
CA GLY A 83 -4.37 3.04 7.45
C GLY A 83 -3.62 2.28 8.56
N ARG A 84 -2.67 1.44 8.22
CA ARG A 84 -1.79 0.77 9.18
C ARG A 84 -0.47 1.51 9.32
N PRO A 85 -0.09 1.93 10.54
CA PRO A 85 1.25 2.46 10.78
C PRO A 85 2.28 1.40 10.39
N ALA A 86 3.42 1.87 9.86
CA ALA A 86 4.57 0.99 9.64
C ALA A 86 4.84 0.27 10.97
N ARG A 87 4.77 -1.07 10.96
CA ARG A 87 5.16 -1.84 12.13
C ARG A 87 6.63 -1.55 12.36
N SER A 88 6.93 -0.77 13.41
CA SER A 88 8.30 -0.63 13.86
C SER A 88 8.77 -2.02 14.25
N THR A 89 9.53 -2.66 13.38
CA THR A 89 10.28 -3.86 13.75
C THR A 89 11.40 -3.42 14.66
N THR A 90 11.08 -3.17 15.93
CA THR A 90 12.08 -3.34 16.98
C THR A 90 12.49 -4.81 16.86
N PRO A 91 13.77 -5.11 16.69
CA PRO A 91 14.20 -6.50 16.70
C PRO A 91 13.91 -7.02 18.11
N ALA A 92 12.77 -7.69 18.27
CA ALA A 92 12.53 -8.53 19.43
C ALA A 92 13.54 -9.66 19.28
N GLY A 93 14.57 -9.64 20.14
CA GLY A 93 15.58 -10.65 20.19
C GLY A 93 14.98 -12.02 20.41
N GLY A 94 15.15 -12.86 19.42
CA GLY A 94 14.89 -14.29 19.43
C GLY A 94 15.41 -14.83 18.10
N PRO A 95 16.25 -15.89 18.11
CA PRO A 95 16.74 -16.48 16.89
C PRO A 95 15.65 -17.36 16.27
N THR A 96 14.66 -16.73 15.63
CA THR A 96 13.86 -17.42 14.63
C THR A 96 14.43 -16.95 13.30
N ALA A 97 15.31 -17.75 12.72
CA ALA A 97 15.78 -17.56 11.37
C ALA A 97 14.53 -17.42 10.48
N PRO A 98 14.35 -16.30 9.76
CA PRO A 98 13.33 -16.25 8.73
C PRO A 98 13.79 -17.21 7.64
N THR A 99 13.12 -18.34 7.56
CA THR A 99 13.23 -19.28 6.45
C THR A 99 12.79 -18.53 5.19
N GLY A 100 13.71 -17.92 4.48
CA GLY A 100 13.48 -17.09 3.30
C GLY A 100 14.24 -15.78 3.26
N ALA A 101 15.01 -15.42 4.31
CA ALA A 101 15.87 -14.25 4.27
C ALA A 101 17.10 -14.53 3.43
N GLY A 102 17.13 -13.95 2.21
CA GLY A 102 18.39 -13.48 1.67
C GLY A 102 19.30 -14.50 1.02
N GLN A 103 18.79 -15.41 0.21
CA GLN A 103 19.64 -15.81 -0.91
C GLN A 103 19.74 -14.59 -1.84
N ALA A 104 20.97 -14.08 -1.97
CA ALA A 104 21.28 -13.07 -2.95
C ALA A 104 20.89 -13.63 -4.33
N GLY A 105 19.73 -13.23 -4.82
CA GLY A 105 19.23 -13.68 -6.11
C GLY A 105 20.11 -13.11 -7.21
N SER A 106 20.33 -13.90 -8.26
CA SER A 106 20.93 -13.40 -9.49
C SER A 106 20.09 -12.25 -10.08
N LEU A 107 20.69 -11.38 -10.90
CA LEU A 107 19.94 -10.33 -11.62
C LEU A 107 18.74 -10.89 -12.40
N ALA A 108 18.89 -12.10 -12.96
CA ALA A 108 17.80 -12.77 -13.67
C ALA A 108 16.63 -13.16 -12.75
N GLU A 109 16.91 -13.54 -11.51
CA GLU A 109 15.87 -13.85 -10.50
C GLU A 109 15.21 -12.58 -9.98
N LEU A 110 15.97 -11.51 -9.75
CA LEU A 110 15.43 -10.21 -9.41
C LEU A 110 14.50 -9.70 -10.52
N ARG A 111 14.93 -9.78 -11.77
CA ARG A 111 14.12 -9.40 -12.93
C ARG A 111 12.80 -10.17 -13.01
N ARG A 112 12.82 -11.49 -12.80
CA ARG A 112 11.57 -12.28 -12.77
C ARG A 112 10.66 -11.86 -11.62
N ALA A 113 11.24 -11.58 -10.46
CA ALA A 113 10.47 -11.12 -9.31
C ALA A 113 9.81 -9.75 -9.57
N GLU A 114 10.51 -8.82 -10.24
CA GLU A 114 9.96 -7.55 -10.68
C GLU A 114 8.82 -7.73 -11.69
N GLN A 115 8.99 -8.65 -12.64
CA GLN A 115 7.96 -8.94 -13.63
C GLN A 115 6.68 -9.48 -12.98
N THR A 116 6.79 -10.44 -12.07
CA THR A 116 5.66 -10.94 -11.28
C THR A 116 5.02 -9.83 -10.46
N GLY A 117 5.83 -9.02 -9.79
CA GLY A 117 5.35 -7.90 -8.99
C GLY A 117 4.62 -6.84 -9.83
N ARG A 118 5.10 -6.55 -11.04
CA ARG A 118 4.42 -5.67 -12.00
C ARG A 118 3.03 -6.19 -12.34
N GLU A 119 2.92 -7.49 -12.64
CA GLU A 119 1.66 -8.12 -12.97
C GLU A 119 0.66 -8.09 -11.81
N ASN A 120 1.14 -8.33 -10.58
CA ASN A 120 0.33 -8.24 -9.37
C ASN A 120 -0.18 -6.81 -9.14
N ALA A 121 0.68 -5.80 -9.29
CA ALA A 121 0.29 -4.40 -9.17
C ALA A 121 -0.72 -3.99 -10.25
N ALA A 122 -0.54 -4.45 -11.49
CA ALA A 122 -1.47 -4.19 -12.58
C ALA A 122 -2.85 -4.83 -12.34
N LYS A 123 -2.89 -6.08 -11.85
CA LYS A 123 -4.14 -6.74 -11.44
C LYS A 123 -4.84 -5.98 -10.31
N ALA A 124 -4.08 -5.59 -9.28
CA ALA A 124 -4.62 -4.81 -8.18
C ALA A 124 -5.17 -3.46 -8.66
N CYS A 125 -4.47 -2.78 -9.57
CA CYS A 125 -4.93 -1.52 -10.18
C CYS A 125 -6.27 -1.70 -10.91
N ALA A 126 -6.42 -2.76 -11.71
CA ALA A 126 -7.65 -3.03 -12.46
C ALA A 126 -8.86 -3.34 -11.56
N ALA A 127 -8.62 -3.90 -10.38
CA ALA A 127 -9.65 -4.25 -9.41
C ALA A 127 -9.92 -3.14 -8.37
N ALA A 128 -9.10 -2.09 -8.34
CA ALA A 128 -9.15 -1.08 -7.29
C ALA A 128 -10.24 -0.02 -7.51
N PRO A 129 -10.82 0.52 -6.44
CA PRO A 129 -11.64 1.70 -6.55
C PRO A 129 -10.79 2.91 -7.02
N PRO A 130 -11.42 3.94 -7.67
CA PRO A 130 -10.70 5.06 -8.30
C PRO A 130 -9.66 5.73 -7.38
N GLY A 131 -9.95 5.87 -6.08
CA GLY A 131 -9.04 6.51 -5.12
C GLY A 131 -7.73 5.77 -4.88
N ARG A 132 -7.66 4.48 -5.20
CA ARG A 132 -6.45 3.64 -5.06
C ARG A 132 -5.79 3.30 -6.41
N ALA A 133 -6.54 3.37 -7.52
CA ALA A 133 -6.07 2.94 -8.84
C ALA A 133 -4.84 3.72 -9.31
N ALA A 134 -4.78 5.04 -9.10
CA ALA A 134 -3.66 5.87 -9.51
C ALA A 134 -2.33 5.45 -8.85
N LEU A 135 -2.35 5.16 -7.54
CA LEU A 135 -1.18 4.64 -6.82
C LEU A 135 -0.74 3.29 -7.38
N LEU A 136 -1.67 2.37 -7.57
CA LEU A 136 -1.38 1.02 -8.04
C LEU A 136 -0.85 1.01 -9.46
N GLY A 137 -1.39 1.87 -10.33
CA GLY A 137 -0.90 2.08 -11.68
C GLY A 137 0.52 2.65 -11.70
N SER A 138 0.84 3.59 -10.81
CA SER A 138 2.21 4.15 -10.70
C SER A 138 3.21 3.10 -10.21
N ILE A 139 2.82 2.24 -9.26
CA ILE A 139 3.66 1.12 -8.79
C ILE A 139 3.90 0.12 -9.93
N ALA A 140 2.87 -0.24 -10.70
CA ALA A 140 3.02 -1.13 -11.85
C ALA A 140 3.97 -0.56 -12.91
N ALA A 141 3.86 0.74 -13.20
CA ALA A 141 4.74 1.44 -14.14
C ALA A 141 6.19 1.49 -13.64
N ALA A 142 6.42 1.82 -12.38
CA ALA A 142 7.74 1.81 -11.78
C ALA A 142 8.40 0.42 -11.86
N ARG A 143 7.66 -0.65 -11.53
CA ARG A 143 8.17 -2.02 -11.65
C ARG A 143 8.48 -2.43 -13.09
N ALA A 144 7.76 -1.89 -14.09
CA ALA A 144 8.12 -2.09 -15.50
C ALA A 144 9.50 -1.49 -15.81
N THR A 145 9.80 -0.29 -15.32
CA THR A 145 11.12 0.32 -15.49
C THR A 145 12.23 -0.45 -14.75
N HIS A 146 11.92 -1.04 -13.59
CA HIS A 146 12.86 -1.89 -12.87
C HIS A 146 13.21 -3.15 -13.67
N VAL A 147 12.23 -3.78 -14.33
CA VAL A 147 12.47 -4.94 -15.21
C VAL A 147 13.48 -4.60 -16.30
N GLU A 148 13.34 -3.43 -16.94
CA GLU A 148 14.27 -2.96 -17.96
C GLU A 148 15.66 -2.62 -17.38
N ALA A 149 15.71 -2.02 -16.21
CA ALA A 149 16.95 -1.72 -15.53
C ALA A 149 17.75 -2.98 -15.12
N LEU A 150 17.14 -4.15 -15.08
CA LEU A 150 17.75 -5.44 -14.73
C LEU A 150 18.12 -6.30 -15.96
N THR A 151 18.09 -5.71 -17.18
CA THR A 151 18.57 -6.37 -18.39
C THR A 151 20.10 -6.40 -18.52
#